data_d0d18634351ff8d2d250058e1791277c
#
_entry.id   d0d18634351ff8d2d250058e1791277c
#
_cell.length_a   1.000
_cell.length_b   1.000
_cell.length_c   1.000
_cell.angle_alpha   90.00
_cell.angle_beta   90.00
_cell.angle_gamma   90.00
#
_symmetry.space_group_name_H-M   'P 1'
#
loop_
_entity.id
_entity.type
_entity.pdbx_description
1 polymer ?
#
loop_
_entity_poly.entity_id
_entity_poly.type
_entity_poly.pdbx_seq_one_letter_code
_entity_poly.pdbx_strand_id
1 'polypeptide(L)'
;MKKKFLPFIMGFVFLISNNLSAQSIDKIINATEVERIEKVLSSDDMQGRKAFTPAIDRAADFIAEEFKKSGLQYFPGLNGYRQEFSMIKTKFISAEGKFDNQPLESKNIIAFTSLAELNINNNSGYEKIALASDSNFITNARKYIGSNKNYLLIVDPQNAANFNRLMRFKRETFKKNNSIIFVLSSVDPKKYELTIKHELSESKLANVVGVLPGKSKKDEYVVFSGHYDHLGIGRPDAKGDSIYNGANDDAAGTTAVIMLADYFSKLKNNERTLIFVAFTAEELGGFGSQYFSNQVDADKVVAMFNIEMIGTESKWGTNSAYITGYEKSDFGKILQTNLDDSKFHFEPDPYPTKKLFYRSDNARLAALGVPAHTISTSKMDDEPNYHKQSDEIGTLNINNMAEIIKAIAISSKTIVSGKDTPSRVAIINQ
;
A
#
# COMPACT_ATOMS: atom_id res chain seq x y z
N MET A 1 70.79 -19.62 13.03
CA MET A 1 69.64 -18.74 13.27
C MET A 1 69.04 -18.35 11.94
N LYS A 2 67.90 -19.02 11.51
CA LYS A 2 67.21 -18.71 10.26
C LYS A 2 65.88 -18.05 10.65
N LYS A 3 65.73 -16.75 10.37
CA LYS A 3 64.46 -16.02 10.48
C LYS A 3 63.58 -16.41 9.32
N LYS A 4 62.38 -16.98 9.60
CA LYS A 4 61.35 -17.18 8.61
C LYS A 4 60.51 -15.91 8.53
N PHE A 5 60.46 -15.31 7.35
CA PHE A 5 59.52 -14.29 6.95
C PHE A 5 58.21 -14.97 6.56
N LEU A 6 57.11 -14.54 7.13
CA LEU A 6 55.73 -14.85 6.66
C LEU A 6 55.08 -13.50 6.44
N PRO A 7 54.76 -13.14 5.22
CA PRO A 7 53.93 -11.95 5.00
C PRO A 7 52.76 -12.19 4.05
N PHE A 8 51.71 -11.48 4.30
CA PHE A 8 50.82 -10.88 3.31
C PHE A 8 50.00 -11.82 2.45
N ILE A 9 48.94 -12.45 3.01
CA ILE A 9 47.82 -13.03 2.21
C ILE A 9 46.43 -12.45 2.59
N MET A 10 46.36 -11.51 3.53
CA MET A 10 45.03 -11.06 4.08
C MET A 10 44.32 -9.96 3.26
N GLY A 11 45.03 -9.24 2.37
CA GLY A 11 44.43 -8.13 1.60
C GLY A 11 43.71 -8.52 0.29
N PHE A 12 44.06 -9.67 -0.28
CA PHE A 12 43.57 -10.03 -1.61
C PHE A 12 42.19 -10.72 -1.60
N VAL A 13 41.80 -11.36 -0.48
CA VAL A 13 40.53 -12.08 -0.34
C VAL A 13 39.34 -11.10 -0.22
N PHE A 14 39.57 -9.92 0.37
CA PHE A 14 38.49 -8.93 0.55
C PHE A 14 38.11 -8.20 -0.75
N LEU A 15 39.08 -7.94 -1.62
CA LEU A 15 38.83 -7.31 -2.92
C LEU A 15 38.14 -8.29 -3.92
N ILE A 16 38.47 -9.58 -3.83
CA ILE A 16 37.87 -10.60 -4.70
C ILE A 16 36.41 -10.85 -4.29
N SER A 17 36.07 -10.83 -3.01
CA SER A 17 34.69 -11.06 -2.55
C SER A 17 33.74 -9.90 -2.92
N ASN A 18 34.20 -8.66 -2.88
CA ASN A 18 33.41 -7.50 -3.30
C ASN A 18 33.16 -7.48 -4.81
N ASN A 19 34.12 -7.85 -5.63
CA ASN A 19 33.98 -7.93 -7.08
C ASN A 19 33.03 -9.08 -7.52
N LEU A 20 33.05 -10.21 -6.82
CA LEU A 20 32.14 -11.33 -7.10
C LEU A 20 30.68 -10.99 -6.74
N SER A 21 30.45 -10.25 -5.66
CA SER A 21 29.12 -9.79 -5.27
C SER A 21 28.57 -8.73 -6.24
N ALA A 22 29.38 -7.77 -6.67
CA ALA A 22 28.98 -6.77 -7.65
C ALA A 22 28.63 -7.40 -9.02
N GLN A 23 29.47 -8.32 -9.51
CA GLN A 23 29.17 -9.07 -10.75
C GLN A 23 27.92 -9.94 -10.67
N SER A 24 27.49 -10.37 -9.48
CA SER A 24 26.28 -11.16 -9.32
C SER A 24 25.01 -10.30 -9.36
N ILE A 25 25.03 -9.09 -8.79
CA ILE A 25 23.84 -8.22 -8.77
C ILE A 25 23.50 -7.73 -10.17
N ASP A 26 24.49 -7.30 -10.98
CA ASP A 26 24.27 -6.84 -12.35
C ASP A 26 23.74 -7.93 -13.30
N LYS A 27 24.01 -9.21 -13.00
CA LYS A 27 23.45 -10.32 -13.74
C LYS A 27 21.97 -10.57 -13.45
N ILE A 28 21.51 -10.19 -12.27
CA ILE A 28 20.15 -10.43 -11.81
C ILE A 28 19.32 -9.16 -12.00
N ILE A 29 19.78 -8.03 -11.42
CA ILE A 29 19.09 -6.75 -11.52
C ILE A 29 19.77 -5.93 -12.63
N ASN A 30 19.16 -5.88 -13.79
CA ASN A 30 19.64 -5.14 -14.95
C ASN A 30 18.49 -4.57 -15.77
N ALA A 31 18.79 -3.60 -16.61
CA ALA A 31 17.79 -2.89 -17.40
C ALA A 31 16.93 -3.83 -18.28
N THR A 32 17.52 -4.89 -18.84
CA THR A 32 16.79 -5.85 -19.69
C THR A 32 15.70 -6.59 -18.93
N GLU A 33 16.02 -7.11 -17.73
CA GLU A 33 15.03 -7.81 -16.91
C GLU A 33 13.99 -6.88 -16.31
N VAL A 34 14.40 -5.67 -15.89
CA VAL A 34 13.48 -4.62 -15.45
C VAL A 34 12.50 -4.27 -16.57
N GLU A 35 13.00 -4.01 -17.77
CA GLU A 35 12.15 -3.71 -18.94
C GLU A 35 11.22 -4.86 -19.31
N ARG A 36 11.68 -6.12 -19.19
CA ARG A 36 10.86 -7.31 -19.46
C ARG A 36 9.61 -7.36 -18.59
N ILE A 37 9.79 -7.13 -17.28
CA ILE A 37 8.68 -7.16 -16.30
C ILE A 37 7.77 -5.96 -16.52
N GLU A 38 8.36 -4.78 -16.63
CA GLU A 38 7.68 -3.50 -16.79
C GLU A 38 6.79 -3.49 -18.03
N LYS A 39 7.30 -3.99 -19.18
CA LYS A 39 6.53 -4.13 -20.42
C LYS A 39 5.28 -4.97 -20.29
N VAL A 40 5.29 -5.97 -19.41
CA VAL A 40 4.09 -6.78 -19.17
C VAL A 40 3.11 -6.03 -18.29
N LEU A 41 3.57 -5.51 -17.14
CA LEU A 41 2.68 -4.87 -16.17
C LEU A 41 2.04 -3.59 -16.71
N SER A 42 2.78 -2.79 -17.48
CA SER A 42 2.28 -1.53 -18.05
C SER A 42 1.72 -1.66 -19.47
N SER A 43 1.49 -2.90 -19.97
CA SER A 43 0.93 -3.10 -21.30
C SER A 43 -0.58 -2.82 -21.39
N ASP A 44 -1.06 -2.51 -22.58
CA ASP A 44 -2.50 -2.37 -22.88
C ASP A 44 -3.30 -3.65 -22.55
N ASP A 45 -2.68 -4.84 -22.68
CA ASP A 45 -3.30 -6.11 -22.33
C ASP A 45 -3.69 -6.19 -20.86
N MET A 46 -2.99 -5.45 -20.00
CA MET A 46 -3.30 -5.32 -18.59
C MET A 46 -4.42 -4.30 -18.30
N GLN A 47 -4.86 -3.54 -19.32
CA GLN A 47 -6.00 -2.62 -19.21
C GLN A 47 -5.97 -1.70 -17.99
N GLY A 48 -4.77 -1.24 -17.60
CA GLY A 48 -4.56 -0.39 -16.44
C GLY A 48 -4.88 -1.04 -15.10
N ARG A 49 -4.89 -2.34 -14.99
CA ARG A 49 -4.89 -3.17 -13.75
C ARG A 49 -5.92 -2.74 -12.69
N LYS A 50 -7.09 -2.27 -13.13
CA LYS A 50 -8.10 -1.75 -12.21
C LYS A 50 -8.63 -2.81 -11.26
N ALA A 51 -8.66 -2.50 -9.98
CA ALA A 51 -9.29 -3.32 -8.96
C ALA A 51 -10.76 -3.68 -9.33
N PHE A 52 -11.19 -4.89 -8.98
CA PHE A 52 -12.51 -5.45 -9.31
C PHE A 52 -12.77 -5.68 -10.81
N THR A 53 -11.73 -5.80 -11.62
CA THR A 53 -11.86 -6.17 -13.04
C THR A 53 -11.01 -7.40 -13.36
N PRO A 54 -11.28 -8.14 -14.45
CA PRO A 54 -10.44 -9.26 -14.85
C PRO A 54 -8.97 -8.88 -15.14
N ALA A 55 -8.70 -7.61 -15.39
CA ALA A 55 -7.36 -7.09 -15.63
C ALA A 55 -6.46 -7.23 -14.42
N ILE A 56 -6.99 -6.92 -13.21
CA ILE A 56 -6.21 -7.07 -11.97
C ILE A 56 -5.83 -8.53 -11.72
N ASP A 57 -6.67 -9.49 -12.11
CA ASP A 57 -6.40 -10.91 -11.95
C ASP A 57 -5.26 -11.38 -12.86
N ARG A 58 -5.20 -10.87 -14.10
CA ARG A 58 -4.08 -11.17 -15.03
C ARG A 58 -2.74 -10.65 -14.48
N ALA A 59 -2.73 -9.45 -13.92
CA ALA A 59 -1.53 -8.90 -13.29
C ALA A 59 -1.12 -9.73 -12.06
N ALA A 60 -2.08 -10.12 -11.22
CA ALA A 60 -1.81 -10.99 -10.07
C ALA A 60 -1.25 -12.35 -10.48
N ASP A 61 -1.76 -12.96 -11.56
CA ASP A 61 -1.24 -14.24 -12.08
C ASP A 61 0.19 -14.10 -12.59
N PHE A 62 0.48 -13.02 -13.31
CA PHE A 62 1.84 -12.74 -13.78
C PHE A 62 2.82 -12.59 -12.61
N ILE A 63 2.49 -11.80 -11.60
CA ILE A 63 3.34 -11.61 -10.41
C ILE A 63 3.52 -12.93 -9.66
N ALA A 64 2.45 -13.71 -9.48
CA ALA A 64 2.51 -15.02 -8.82
C ALA A 64 3.45 -16.00 -9.56
N GLU A 65 3.44 -16.01 -10.90
CA GLU A 65 4.37 -16.82 -11.68
C GLU A 65 5.82 -16.34 -11.57
N GLU A 66 6.08 -15.02 -11.49
CA GLU A 66 7.43 -14.51 -11.24
C GLU A 66 7.93 -14.89 -9.83
N PHE A 67 7.08 -14.83 -8.79
CA PHE A 67 7.40 -15.30 -7.44
C PHE A 67 7.68 -16.80 -7.40
N LYS A 68 6.91 -17.59 -8.15
CA LYS A 68 7.13 -19.04 -8.29
C LYS A 68 8.45 -19.36 -9.00
N LYS A 69 8.80 -18.64 -10.07
CA LYS A 69 10.10 -18.76 -10.76
C LYS A 69 11.26 -18.43 -9.84
N SER A 70 11.10 -17.44 -8.95
CA SER A 70 12.08 -17.10 -7.92
C SER A 70 12.17 -18.15 -6.80
N GLY A 71 11.27 -19.14 -6.76
CA GLY A 71 11.27 -20.21 -5.76
C GLY A 71 10.84 -19.73 -4.36
N LEU A 72 10.03 -18.67 -4.26
CA LEU A 72 9.46 -18.23 -3.00
C LEU A 72 8.46 -19.25 -2.44
N GLN A 73 8.33 -19.28 -1.12
CA GLN A 73 7.29 -20.03 -0.43
C GLN A 73 5.99 -19.22 -0.34
N TYR A 74 4.89 -19.91 -0.08
CA TYR A 74 3.61 -19.26 0.20
C TYR A 74 3.63 -18.62 1.59
N PHE A 75 2.88 -17.55 1.74
CA PHE A 75 2.67 -16.94 3.05
C PHE A 75 1.93 -17.93 3.96
N PRO A 76 2.24 -17.97 5.28
CA PRO A 76 1.61 -18.91 6.21
C PRO A 76 0.07 -18.87 6.14
N GLY A 77 -0.53 -20.05 6.02
CA GLY A 77 -1.98 -20.20 5.88
C GLY A 77 -2.53 -20.11 4.46
N LEU A 78 -1.67 -19.83 3.45
CA LEU A 78 -2.08 -19.80 2.05
C LEU A 78 -1.65 -21.09 1.32
N ASN A 79 -2.43 -21.45 0.29
CA ASN A 79 -2.14 -22.56 -0.63
C ASN A 79 -1.63 -22.09 -2.01
N GLY A 80 -1.29 -20.81 -2.12
CA GLY A 80 -0.80 -20.14 -3.33
C GLY A 80 -0.25 -18.76 -2.96
N TYR A 81 0.15 -17.96 -3.97
CA TYR A 81 0.67 -16.61 -3.74
C TYR A 81 -0.43 -15.57 -3.56
N ARG A 82 -1.68 -15.86 -3.93
CA ARG A 82 -2.80 -14.93 -3.78
C ARG A 82 -3.34 -14.96 -2.35
N GLN A 83 -3.24 -13.83 -1.66
CA GLN A 83 -3.86 -13.57 -0.37
C GLN A 83 -5.22 -12.93 -0.62
N GLU A 84 -6.25 -13.76 -0.82
CA GLU A 84 -7.60 -13.31 -1.16
C GLU A 84 -8.32 -12.70 0.04
N PHE A 85 -9.12 -11.67 -0.23
CA PHE A 85 -10.06 -11.08 0.71
C PHE A 85 -11.29 -10.53 0.01
N SER A 86 -12.37 -10.38 0.78
CA SER A 86 -13.67 -9.94 0.24
C SER A 86 -13.97 -8.50 0.62
N MET A 87 -14.53 -7.77 -0.34
CA MET A 87 -15.08 -6.44 -0.16
C MET A 87 -16.59 -6.46 -0.40
N ILE A 88 -17.33 -5.77 0.46
CA ILE A 88 -18.79 -5.68 0.41
C ILE A 88 -19.20 -4.31 -0.14
N LYS A 89 -20.03 -4.32 -1.15
CA LYS A 89 -20.76 -3.14 -1.64
C LYS A 89 -22.22 -3.23 -1.25
N THR A 90 -22.75 -2.16 -0.67
CA THR A 90 -24.17 -2.06 -0.30
C THR A 90 -24.91 -1.19 -1.28
N LYS A 91 -26.04 -1.69 -1.78
CA LYS A 91 -27.02 -0.92 -2.56
C LYS A 91 -28.27 -0.74 -1.71
N PHE A 92 -28.67 0.50 -1.51
CA PHE A 92 -29.85 0.84 -0.71
C PHE A 92 -31.12 0.28 -1.32
N ILE A 93 -31.97 -0.34 -0.49
CA ILE A 93 -33.34 -0.82 -0.85
C ILE A 93 -34.36 0.07 -0.19
N SER A 94 -34.40 0.11 1.15
CA SER A 94 -35.41 0.87 1.90
C SER A 94 -34.86 1.31 3.26
N ALA A 95 -35.46 2.37 3.81
CA ALA A 95 -35.30 2.74 5.20
C ALA A 95 -36.68 3.20 5.74
N GLU A 96 -37.03 2.69 6.90
CA GLU A 96 -38.21 3.06 7.67
C GLU A 96 -37.79 3.34 9.09
N GLY A 97 -38.47 4.26 9.77
CA GLY A 97 -38.19 4.52 11.15
C GLY A 97 -39.08 5.54 11.80
N LYS A 98 -38.89 5.65 13.12
CA LYS A 98 -39.65 6.57 13.97
C LYS A 98 -38.72 7.19 15.00
N PHE A 99 -38.90 8.48 15.24
CA PHE A 99 -38.35 9.23 16.37
C PHE A 99 -39.50 9.69 17.25
N ASP A 100 -39.55 9.22 18.52
CA ASP A 100 -40.64 9.53 19.48
C ASP A 100 -42.02 9.35 18.87
N ASN A 101 -42.26 8.23 18.16
CA ASN A 101 -43.48 7.87 17.41
C ASN A 101 -43.74 8.69 16.14
N GLN A 102 -42.91 9.68 15.80
CA GLN A 102 -43.05 10.43 14.53
C GLN A 102 -42.31 9.68 13.41
N PRO A 103 -42.98 9.39 12.28
CA PRO A 103 -42.32 8.68 11.20
C PRO A 103 -41.25 9.52 10.54
N LEU A 104 -40.16 8.87 10.11
CA LEU A 104 -39.10 9.46 9.35
C LEU A 104 -39.23 9.19 7.87
N GLU A 105 -38.94 10.17 7.04
CA GLU A 105 -38.83 9.96 5.60
C GLU A 105 -37.57 9.18 5.25
N SER A 106 -37.70 8.17 4.39
CA SER A 106 -36.61 7.30 3.95
C SER A 106 -35.40 8.08 3.40
N LYS A 107 -35.66 9.19 2.66
CA LYS A 107 -34.59 10.06 2.11
C LYS A 107 -33.73 10.76 3.18
N ASN A 108 -34.22 10.84 4.41
CA ASN A 108 -33.54 11.48 5.54
C ASN A 108 -32.66 10.47 6.34
N ILE A 109 -32.49 9.23 5.85
CA ILE A 109 -31.74 8.18 6.50
C ILE A 109 -30.64 7.68 5.57
N ILE A 110 -29.38 7.78 6.00
CA ILE A 110 -28.22 7.24 5.28
C ILE A 110 -27.44 6.34 6.24
N ALA A 111 -27.24 5.06 5.86
CA ALA A 111 -26.47 4.12 6.64
C ALA A 111 -25.16 3.73 5.91
N PHE A 112 -24.07 3.72 6.63
CA PHE A 112 -22.79 3.11 6.26
C PHE A 112 -22.65 1.79 7.01
N THR A 113 -22.76 0.69 6.30
CA THR A 113 -22.79 -0.66 6.86
C THR A 113 -22.32 -1.67 5.81
N SER A 114 -21.95 -2.86 6.25
CA SER A 114 -21.77 -4.03 5.38
C SER A 114 -22.84 -5.11 5.64
N LEU A 115 -23.94 -4.75 6.33
CA LEU A 115 -25.02 -5.66 6.67
C LEU A 115 -26.20 -5.47 5.71
N ALA A 116 -26.88 -6.59 5.37
CA ALA A 116 -28.05 -6.56 4.50
C ALA A 116 -29.26 -5.90 5.16
N GLU A 117 -29.39 -6.07 6.48
CA GLU A 117 -30.48 -5.50 7.24
C GLU A 117 -29.99 -4.98 8.59
N LEU A 118 -30.49 -3.82 8.97
CA LEU A 118 -30.33 -3.21 10.27
C LEU A 118 -31.68 -3.01 10.91
N ASN A 119 -31.90 -3.59 12.10
CA ASN A 119 -33.07 -3.36 12.94
C ASN A 119 -32.56 -2.80 14.26
N ILE A 120 -32.67 -1.49 14.46
CA ILE A 120 -32.08 -0.83 15.61
C ILE A 120 -33.07 -0.03 16.41
N ASN A 121 -32.85 0.00 17.72
CA ASN A 121 -33.59 0.79 18.69
C ASN A 121 -32.67 1.23 19.84
N ASN A 122 -33.21 1.84 20.88
CA ASN A 122 -32.45 2.33 22.03
C ASN A 122 -31.56 1.27 22.71
N ASN A 123 -31.87 -0.03 22.56
CA ASN A 123 -31.13 -1.13 23.18
C ASN A 123 -30.06 -1.73 22.24
N SER A 124 -29.90 -1.21 21.04
CA SER A 124 -29.02 -1.79 20.00
C SER A 124 -27.54 -1.36 20.14
N GLY A 125 -27.19 -0.62 21.21
CA GLY A 125 -25.78 -0.27 21.50
C GLY A 125 -25.20 0.82 20.58
N TYR A 126 -26.06 1.66 20.00
CA TYR A 126 -25.60 2.82 19.20
C TYR A 126 -25.36 4.03 20.09
N GLU A 127 -24.17 4.63 19.96
CA GLU A 127 -23.89 5.93 20.57
C GLU A 127 -24.60 7.02 19.76
N LYS A 128 -25.53 7.73 20.42
CA LYS A 128 -26.28 8.79 19.77
C LYS A 128 -25.56 10.12 19.89
N ILE A 129 -25.35 10.81 18.77
CA ILE A 129 -24.62 12.08 18.71
C ILE A 129 -25.41 13.06 17.84
N ALA A 130 -25.62 14.27 18.33
CA ALA A 130 -26.16 15.37 17.55
C ALA A 130 -25.04 16.09 16.77
N LEU A 131 -25.20 16.19 15.46
CA LEU A 131 -24.33 16.96 14.58
C LEU A 131 -25.01 18.31 14.26
N ALA A 132 -24.53 19.37 14.91
CA ALA A 132 -25.02 20.71 14.69
C ALA A 132 -24.74 21.19 13.25
N SER A 133 -25.48 22.24 12.85
CA SER A 133 -25.19 22.92 11.62
C SER A 133 -23.86 23.67 11.71
N ASP A 134 -22.88 23.25 10.91
CA ASP A 134 -21.61 23.98 10.76
C ASP A 134 -21.05 23.82 9.35
N SER A 135 -20.12 24.70 8.97
CA SER A 135 -19.42 24.68 7.69
C SER A 135 -18.54 23.43 7.50
N ASN A 136 -18.24 22.71 8.59
CA ASN A 136 -17.38 21.54 8.62
C ASN A 136 -18.16 20.22 8.66
N PHE A 137 -19.47 20.24 8.43
CA PHE A 137 -20.34 19.05 8.50
C PHE A 137 -19.73 17.80 7.82
N ILE A 138 -19.28 17.93 6.58
CA ILE A 138 -18.69 16.80 5.82
C ILE A 138 -17.41 16.28 6.48
N THR A 139 -16.56 17.18 6.97
CA THR A 139 -15.31 16.79 7.68
C THR A 139 -15.63 16.07 8.98
N ASN A 140 -16.62 16.56 9.74
CA ASN A 140 -17.05 15.93 10.98
C ASN A 140 -17.71 14.56 10.72
N ALA A 141 -18.57 14.46 9.71
CA ALA A 141 -19.19 13.19 9.32
C ALA A 141 -18.17 12.11 8.95
N ARG A 142 -17.09 12.47 8.24
CA ARG A 142 -16.01 11.55 7.87
C ARG A 142 -15.32 10.87 9.05
N LYS A 143 -15.17 11.57 10.19
CA LYS A 143 -14.56 11.00 11.40
C LYS A 143 -15.35 9.80 11.91
N TYR A 144 -16.67 9.82 11.77
CA TYR A 144 -17.53 8.71 12.20
C TYR A 144 -17.58 7.58 11.17
N ILE A 145 -17.61 7.91 9.86
CA ILE A 145 -17.71 6.91 8.78
C ILE A 145 -16.59 5.87 8.86
N GLY A 146 -15.37 6.30 9.25
CA GLY A 146 -14.21 5.41 9.43
C GLY A 146 -14.17 4.66 10.76
N SER A 147 -15.09 4.96 11.70
CA SER A 147 -15.07 4.36 13.05
C SER A 147 -15.41 2.88 13.06
N ASN A 148 -14.91 2.17 14.07
CA ASN A 148 -15.27 0.78 14.37
C ASN A 148 -16.38 0.66 15.44
N LYS A 149 -17.04 1.77 15.81
CA LYS A 149 -18.18 1.80 16.75
C LYS A 149 -19.49 1.97 16.01
N ASN A 150 -20.60 1.65 16.68
CA ASN A 150 -21.93 1.94 16.21
C ASN A 150 -22.34 3.38 16.57
N TYR A 151 -22.74 4.17 15.57
CA TYR A 151 -23.22 5.53 15.80
C TYR A 151 -24.58 5.78 15.15
N LEU A 152 -25.44 6.48 15.89
CA LEU A 152 -26.65 7.12 15.39
C LEU A 152 -26.44 8.65 15.43
N LEU A 153 -26.23 9.25 14.27
CA LEU A 153 -25.89 10.65 14.12
C LEU A 153 -27.14 11.44 13.71
N ILE A 154 -27.62 12.29 14.60
CA ILE A 154 -28.76 13.18 14.35
C ILE A 154 -28.23 14.45 13.70
N VAL A 155 -28.55 14.65 12.44
CA VAL A 155 -28.04 15.75 11.62
C VAL A 155 -29.04 16.88 11.57
N ASP A 156 -28.64 18.09 11.94
CA ASP A 156 -29.48 19.28 11.87
C ASP A 156 -30.00 19.51 10.43
N PRO A 157 -31.31 19.78 10.24
CA PRO A 157 -31.89 20.01 8.92
C PRO A 157 -31.28 21.18 8.12
N GLN A 158 -30.59 22.12 8.75
CA GLN A 158 -29.84 23.15 8.04
C GLN A 158 -28.72 22.56 7.18
N ASN A 159 -28.27 21.31 7.44
CA ASN A 159 -27.32 20.57 6.62
C ASN A 159 -27.96 19.84 5.43
N ALA A 160 -29.26 19.97 5.18
CA ALA A 160 -29.99 19.23 4.14
C ALA A 160 -29.34 19.30 2.75
N ALA A 161 -28.85 20.49 2.36
CA ALA A 161 -28.13 20.67 1.09
C ALA A 161 -26.86 19.82 0.97
N ASN A 162 -26.21 19.51 2.08
CA ASN A 162 -24.97 18.73 2.14
C ASN A 162 -25.21 17.26 2.51
N PHE A 163 -26.39 16.91 3.04
CA PHE A 163 -26.70 15.57 3.55
C PHE A 163 -26.49 14.50 2.50
N ASN A 164 -27.06 14.67 1.29
CA ASN A 164 -26.91 13.72 0.19
C ASN A 164 -25.46 13.61 -0.33
N ARG A 165 -24.58 14.55 -0.04
CA ARG A 165 -23.15 14.45 -0.39
C ARG A 165 -22.46 13.34 0.39
N LEU A 166 -23.01 12.89 1.52
CA LEU A 166 -22.52 11.72 2.26
C LEU A 166 -22.53 10.46 1.39
N MET A 167 -23.46 10.32 0.46
CA MET A 167 -23.51 9.17 -0.45
C MET A 167 -22.24 9.00 -1.29
N ARG A 168 -21.46 10.06 -1.50
CA ARG A 168 -20.17 9.99 -2.22
C ARG A 168 -19.09 9.22 -1.46
N PHE A 169 -19.30 8.99 -0.16
CA PHE A 169 -18.39 8.21 0.68
C PHE A 169 -18.79 6.73 0.78
N LYS A 170 -19.95 6.34 0.20
CA LYS A 170 -20.31 4.93 0.09
C LYS A 170 -19.41 4.27 -0.95
N ARG A 171 -18.50 3.43 -0.45
CA ARG A 171 -17.57 2.63 -1.23
C ARG A 171 -17.68 1.18 -0.81
N GLU A 172 -17.00 0.31 -1.52
CA GLU A 172 -16.70 -1.03 -1.05
C GLU A 172 -16.00 -0.96 0.31
N THR A 173 -16.29 -1.90 1.20
CA THR A 173 -15.72 -1.97 2.54
C THR A 173 -15.49 -3.41 2.95
N PHE A 174 -14.58 -3.65 3.90
CA PHE A 174 -14.52 -4.94 4.56
C PHE A 174 -15.83 -5.25 5.26
N LYS A 175 -16.14 -6.56 5.40
CA LYS A 175 -17.27 -6.99 6.24
C LYS A 175 -17.03 -6.53 7.68
N LYS A 176 -17.99 -5.77 8.23
CA LYS A 176 -17.94 -5.21 9.58
C LYS A 176 -19.25 -5.48 10.30
N ASN A 177 -19.19 -5.56 11.62
CA ASN A 177 -20.38 -5.73 12.46
C ASN A 177 -20.93 -4.38 12.96
N ASN A 178 -20.20 -3.29 12.78
CA ASN A 178 -20.63 -1.95 13.18
C ASN A 178 -21.27 -1.21 12.00
N SER A 179 -22.10 -0.23 12.33
CA SER A 179 -22.78 0.60 11.35
C SER A 179 -22.86 2.05 11.83
N ILE A 180 -22.80 2.96 10.88
CA ILE A 180 -22.91 4.41 11.13
C ILE A 180 -24.15 4.89 10.41
N ILE A 181 -25.11 5.42 11.16
CA ILE A 181 -26.40 5.85 10.61
C ILE A 181 -26.54 7.35 10.82
N PHE A 182 -26.79 8.08 9.75
CA PHE A 182 -27.11 9.49 9.74
C PHE A 182 -28.59 9.68 9.51
N VAL A 183 -29.25 10.46 10.37
CA VAL A 183 -30.67 10.83 10.24
C VAL A 183 -30.79 12.33 10.24
N LEU A 184 -31.33 12.88 9.17
CA LEU A 184 -31.63 14.32 9.05
C LEU A 184 -32.90 14.62 9.82
N SER A 185 -32.79 15.26 10.99
CA SER A 185 -33.91 15.53 11.89
C SER A 185 -33.60 16.69 12.83
N SER A 186 -34.62 17.51 13.13
CA SER A 186 -34.57 18.52 14.19
C SER A 186 -34.89 17.93 15.58
N VAL A 187 -35.30 16.68 15.63
CA VAL A 187 -35.69 15.98 16.87
C VAL A 187 -34.51 15.19 17.39
N ASP A 188 -34.08 15.43 18.61
CA ASP A 188 -33.23 14.51 19.37
C ASP A 188 -34.11 13.49 20.12
N PRO A 189 -34.29 12.26 19.59
CA PRO A 189 -35.30 11.36 20.06
C PRO A 189 -34.96 10.74 21.43
N LYS A 190 -35.97 10.59 22.29
CA LYS A 190 -35.86 9.75 23.49
C LYS A 190 -36.01 8.26 23.14
N LYS A 191 -36.82 7.96 22.13
CA LYS A 191 -37.01 6.61 21.59
C LYS A 191 -36.86 6.64 20.07
N TYR A 192 -36.17 5.63 19.55
CA TYR A 192 -36.04 5.45 18.11
C TYR A 192 -36.16 3.99 17.72
N GLU A 193 -36.69 3.77 16.55
CA GLU A 193 -36.79 2.48 15.85
C GLU A 193 -36.45 2.73 14.38
N LEU A 194 -35.47 2.01 13.86
CA LEU A 194 -35.07 2.11 12.44
C LEU A 194 -34.89 0.71 11.85
N THR A 195 -35.47 0.49 10.69
CA THR A 195 -35.25 -0.68 9.84
C THR A 195 -34.67 -0.20 8.51
N ILE A 196 -33.46 -0.68 8.16
CA ILE A 196 -32.77 -0.26 6.93
C ILE A 196 -32.34 -1.51 6.19
N LYS A 197 -32.65 -1.60 4.90
CA LYS A 197 -32.36 -2.76 4.05
C LYS A 197 -31.44 -2.40 2.90
N HIS A 198 -30.51 -3.29 2.62
CA HIS A 198 -29.55 -3.21 1.53
C HIS A 198 -29.47 -4.53 0.76
N GLU A 199 -29.30 -4.44 -0.53
CA GLU A 199 -28.76 -5.53 -1.35
C GLU A 199 -27.24 -5.53 -1.19
N LEU A 200 -26.65 -6.70 -0.94
CA LEU A 200 -25.20 -6.84 -0.81
C LEU A 200 -24.63 -7.49 -2.07
N SER A 201 -23.54 -6.95 -2.56
CA SER A 201 -22.68 -7.63 -3.52
C SER A 201 -21.28 -7.81 -2.91
N GLU A 202 -20.71 -8.98 -3.12
CA GLU A 202 -19.37 -9.32 -2.65
C GLU A 202 -18.45 -9.41 -3.85
N SER A 203 -17.28 -8.80 -3.74
CA SER A 203 -16.22 -8.88 -4.75
C SER A 203 -14.91 -9.27 -4.06
N LYS A 204 -14.14 -10.13 -4.73
CA LYS A 204 -12.84 -10.56 -4.23
C LYS A 204 -11.72 -9.68 -4.79
N LEU A 205 -10.71 -9.48 -3.96
CA LEU A 205 -9.41 -8.91 -4.30
C LEU A 205 -8.32 -9.83 -3.76
N ALA A 206 -7.11 -9.70 -4.24
CA ALA A 206 -5.98 -10.45 -3.73
C ALA A 206 -4.71 -9.59 -3.71
N ASN A 207 -3.97 -9.60 -2.59
CA ASN A 207 -2.56 -9.29 -2.63
C ASN A 207 -1.81 -10.49 -3.23
N VAL A 208 -0.64 -10.25 -3.81
CA VAL A 208 0.27 -11.34 -4.21
C VAL A 208 1.44 -11.35 -3.24
N VAL A 209 1.60 -12.45 -2.48
CA VAL A 209 2.55 -12.51 -1.36
C VAL A 209 3.46 -13.72 -1.51
N GLY A 210 4.76 -13.48 -1.52
CA GLY A 210 5.79 -14.51 -1.54
C GLY A 210 6.72 -14.38 -0.33
N VAL A 211 7.24 -15.50 0.17
CA VAL A 211 8.08 -15.55 1.37
C VAL A 211 9.40 -16.24 1.07
N LEU A 212 10.50 -15.63 1.49
CA LEU A 212 11.81 -16.25 1.57
C LEU A 212 12.16 -16.43 3.07
N PRO A 213 12.10 -17.66 3.60
CA PRO A 213 12.35 -17.91 5.02
C PRO A 213 13.74 -17.49 5.47
N GLY A 214 13.83 -16.90 6.64
CA GLY A 214 15.09 -16.57 7.30
C GLY A 214 15.83 -17.80 7.79
N LYS A 215 17.15 -17.72 7.92
CA LYS A 215 17.99 -18.79 8.43
C LYS A 215 17.93 -18.91 9.95
N SER A 216 18.25 -17.83 10.66
CA SER A 216 18.36 -17.81 12.13
C SER A 216 17.29 -16.96 12.81
N LYS A 217 16.84 -15.86 12.15
CA LYS A 217 15.83 -14.92 12.67
C LYS A 217 14.51 -15.06 11.93
N LYS A 218 13.94 -16.27 11.99
CA LYS A 218 12.75 -16.66 11.19
C LYS A 218 11.49 -15.89 11.55
N ASP A 219 11.38 -15.42 12.79
CA ASP A 219 10.23 -14.68 13.30
C ASP A 219 10.39 -13.15 13.22
N GLU A 220 11.49 -12.67 12.64
CA GLU A 220 11.69 -11.26 12.33
C GLU A 220 11.47 -11.05 10.82
N TYR A 221 10.58 -10.14 10.44
CA TYR A 221 10.14 -9.95 9.06
C TYR A 221 10.67 -8.65 8.47
N VAL A 222 11.17 -8.72 7.24
CA VAL A 222 11.45 -7.56 6.40
C VAL A 222 10.51 -7.63 5.20
N VAL A 223 9.72 -6.58 4.97
CA VAL A 223 8.72 -6.51 3.90
C VAL A 223 9.24 -5.63 2.78
N PHE A 224 9.16 -6.13 1.53
CA PHE A 224 9.35 -5.36 0.30
C PHE A 224 8.01 -5.30 -0.42
N SER A 225 7.52 -4.11 -0.75
CA SER A 225 6.19 -3.93 -1.33
C SER A 225 6.12 -2.83 -2.38
N GLY A 226 5.12 -2.94 -3.23
CA GLY A 226 4.61 -1.96 -4.16
C GLY A 226 3.17 -2.31 -4.47
N HIS A 227 2.41 -1.44 -5.14
CA HIS A 227 1.05 -1.79 -5.55
C HIS A 227 0.96 -2.14 -7.03
N TYR A 228 0.07 -3.06 -7.38
CA TYR A 228 -0.04 -3.53 -8.75
C TYR A 228 -1.35 -3.13 -9.43
N ASP A 229 -2.29 -2.50 -8.71
CA ASP A 229 -3.48 -1.91 -9.29
C ASP A 229 -3.20 -0.50 -9.83
N HIS A 230 -4.07 -0.04 -10.74
CA HIS A 230 -4.11 1.34 -11.20
C HIS A 230 -5.53 1.69 -11.65
N LEU A 231 -5.71 2.78 -12.41
CA LEU A 231 -7.02 3.39 -12.67
C LEU A 231 -7.86 2.66 -13.72
N GLY A 232 -7.25 1.84 -14.58
CA GLY A 232 -7.97 1.06 -15.58
C GLY A 232 -8.26 1.84 -16.87
N ILE A 233 -9.44 1.61 -17.44
CA ILE A 233 -9.89 2.28 -18.65
C ILE A 233 -10.80 3.45 -18.27
N GLY A 234 -10.50 4.63 -18.79
CA GLY A 234 -11.24 5.86 -18.54
C GLY A 234 -11.73 6.54 -19.81
N ARG A 235 -11.89 7.85 -19.73
CA ARG A 235 -12.21 8.66 -20.91
C ARG A 235 -10.98 8.79 -21.79
N PRO A 236 -11.13 8.71 -23.15
CA PRO A 236 -10.03 8.94 -24.05
C PRO A 236 -9.42 10.34 -23.87
N ASP A 237 -8.11 10.41 -23.98
CA ASP A 237 -7.37 11.66 -24.08
C ASP A 237 -7.53 12.31 -25.48
N ALA A 238 -6.79 13.38 -25.75
CA ALA A 238 -6.83 14.07 -27.04
C ALA A 238 -6.28 13.23 -28.21
N LYS A 239 -5.54 12.15 -27.94
CA LYS A 239 -5.00 11.21 -28.93
C LYS A 239 -5.89 9.98 -29.12
N GLY A 240 -6.96 9.84 -28.34
CA GLY A 240 -7.88 8.72 -28.35
C GLY A 240 -7.48 7.58 -27.41
N ASP A 241 -6.42 7.74 -26.62
CA ASP A 241 -6.01 6.77 -25.63
C ASP A 241 -6.89 6.86 -24.38
N SER A 242 -7.38 5.70 -23.92
CA SER A 242 -8.28 5.58 -22.75
C SER A 242 -7.71 4.71 -21.63
N ILE A 243 -6.55 4.09 -21.84
CA ILE A 243 -5.95 3.17 -20.89
C ILE A 243 -4.99 3.94 -19.99
N TYR A 244 -5.16 3.81 -18.69
CA TYR A 244 -4.22 4.32 -17.70
C TYR A 244 -3.24 3.19 -17.38
N ASN A 245 -2.16 3.09 -18.16
CA ASN A 245 -1.21 1.99 -18.06
C ASN A 245 -0.46 1.97 -16.74
N GLY A 246 -0.24 3.14 -16.12
CA GLY A 246 0.36 3.23 -14.80
C GLY A 246 1.75 2.60 -14.77
N ALA A 247 2.61 3.01 -15.72
CA ALA A 247 3.96 2.46 -15.81
C ALA A 247 4.80 2.91 -14.61
N ASN A 248 4.79 4.22 -14.32
CA ASN A 248 5.45 4.72 -13.13
C ASN A 248 4.63 4.45 -11.87
N ASP A 249 3.29 4.53 -11.95
CA ASP A 249 2.35 4.39 -10.84
C ASP A 249 1.50 3.10 -10.98
N ASP A 250 1.81 1.95 -10.39
CA ASP A 250 3.05 1.60 -9.72
C ASP A 250 3.58 0.27 -10.27
N ALA A 251 3.52 0.10 -11.64
CA ALA A 251 4.19 -1.05 -12.25
C ALA A 251 5.69 -1.02 -11.92
N ALA A 252 6.29 0.18 -11.83
CA ALA A 252 7.69 0.37 -11.47
C ALA A 252 8.05 -0.17 -10.08
N GLY A 253 7.24 0.11 -9.06
CA GLY A 253 7.45 -0.44 -7.71
C GLY A 253 7.18 -1.94 -7.65
N THR A 254 6.13 -2.42 -8.32
CA THR A 254 5.84 -3.86 -8.42
C THR A 254 6.99 -4.60 -9.14
N THR A 255 7.55 -4.03 -10.22
CA THR A 255 8.73 -4.57 -10.91
C THR A 255 9.92 -4.67 -9.96
N ALA A 256 10.15 -3.64 -9.13
CA ALA A 256 11.21 -3.69 -8.12
C ALA A 256 11.01 -4.82 -7.10
N VAL A 257 9.79 -5.04 -6.62
CA VAL A 257 9.48 -6.14 -5.69
C VAL A 257 9.80 -7.50 -6.31
N ILE A 258 9.44 -7.72 -7.58
CA ILE A 258 9.74 -8.96 -8.32
C ILE A 258 11.27 -9.15 -8.47
N MET A 259 11.99 -8.09 -8.86
CA MET A 259 13.44 -8.14 -9.04
C MET A 259 14.18 -8.40 -7.73
N LEU A 260 13.74 -7.79 -6.63
CA LEU A 260 14.28 -8.02 -5.29
C LEU A 260 14.01 -9.45 -4.80
N ALA A 261 12.82 -9.99 -5.10
CA ALA A 261 12.47 -11.37 -4.80
C ALA A 261 13.41 -12.36 -5.51
N ASP A 262 13.65 -12.17 -6.80
CA ASP A 262 14.59 -12.98 -7.59
C ASP A 262 16.03 -12.86 -7.05
N TYR A 263 16.47 -11.63 -6.77
CA TYR A 263 17.82 -11.36 -6.24
C TYR A 263 18.06 -12.09 -4.90
N PHE A 264 17.22 -11.84 -3.90
CA PHE A 264 17.41 -12.42 -2.58
C PHE A 264 17.26 -13.94 -2.56
N SER A 265 16.36 -14.50 -3.38
CA SER A 265 16.18 -15.95 -3.48
C SER A 265 17.38 -16.66 -4.09
N LYS A 266 18.10 -16.02 -5.02
CA LYS A 266 19.35 -16.53 -5.58
C LYS A 266 20.52 -16.38 -4.60
N LEU A 267 20.56 -15.28 -3.88
CA LEU A 267 21.65 -14.96 -2.94
C LEU A 267 21.57 -15.80 -1.66
N LYS A 268 20.37 -16.02 -1.16
CA LYS A 268 20.08 -16.80 0.07
C LYS A 268 20.96 -16.44 1.26
N ASN A 269 21.17 -15.14 1.49
CA ASN A 269 22.01 -14.62 2.57
C ASN A 269 21.21 -13.92 3.70
N ASN A 270 19.89 -14.08 3.68
CA ASN A 270 18.99 -13.49 4.66
C ASN A 270 18.95 -14.32 5.96
N GLU A 271 19.19 -13.66 7.10
CA GLU A 271 18.95 -14.24 8.42
C GLU A 271 17.50 -14.03 8.86
N ARG A 272 16.88 -12.90 8.48
CA ARG A 272 15.46 -12.58 8.66
C ARG A 272 14.62 -13.13 7.54
N THR A 273 13.35 -13.44 7.82
CA THR A 273 12.38 -13.80 6.81
C THR A 273 12.02 -12.56 5.97
N LEU A 274 12.10 -12.71 4.64
CA LEU A 274 11.72 -11.67 3.70
C LEU A 274 10.33 -11.96 3.15
N ILE A 275 9.48 -10.96 3.14
CA ILE A 275 8.12 -11.03 2.59
C ILE A 275 8.05 -10.04 1.43
N PHE A 276 7.73 -10.53 0.25
CA PHE A 276 7.55 -9.74 -0.96
C PHE A 276 6.06 -9.64 -1.24
N VAL A 277 5.54 -8.42 -1.35
CA VAL A 277 4.09 -8.19 -1.48
C VAL A 277 3.81 -7.21 -2.60
N ALA A 278 2.98 -7.62 -3.57
CA ALA A 278 2.31 -6.71 -4.46
C ALA A 278 0.89 -6.47 -3.91
N PHE A 279 0.61 -5.25 -3.48
CA PHE A 279 -0.67 -4.86 -2.93
C PHE A 279 -1.69 -4.54 -4.02
N THR A 280 -2.96 -4.83 -3.72
CA THR A 280 -4.09 -4.43 -4.55
C THR A 280 -4.89 -3.29 -3.91
N ALA A 281 -5.61 -2.54 -4.75
CA ALA A 281 -6.53 -1.49 -4.33
C ALA A 281 -5.88 -0.40 -3.45
N GLU A 282 -4.63 -0.03 -3.77
CA GLU A 282 -3.99 1.16 -3.23
C GLU A 282 -4.78 2.39 -3.65
N GLU A 283 -5.11 2.52 -4.94
CA GLU A 283 -5.87 3.60 -5.57
C GLU A 283 -7.29 3.80 -5.00
N LEU A 284 -7.79 2.80 -4.31
CA LEU A 284 -9.09 2.85 -3.62
C LEU A 284 -8.97 3.17 -2.12
N GLY A 285 -7.74 3.40 -1.62
CA GLY A 285 -7.43 3.77 -0.24
C GLY A 285 -6.70 2.69 0.54
N GLY A 286 -5.88 1.86 -0.12
CA GLY A 286 -4.97 0.91 0.50
C GLY A 286 -5.67 -0.29 1.13
N PHE A 287 -6.69 -0.88 0.48
CA PHE A 287 -7.38 -2.05 1.04
C PHE A 287 -6.47 -3.27 1.15
N GLY A 288 -5.59 -3.49 0.16
CA GLY A 288 -4.64 -4.58 0.18
C GLY A 288 -3.68 -4.50 1.36
N SER A 289 -3.02 -3.37 1.54
CA SER A 289 -2.10 -3.15 2.65
C SER A 289 -2.80 -3.15 4.01
N GLN A 290 -4.04 -2.65 4.09
CA GLN A 290 -4.86 -2.75 5.29
C GLN A 290 -5.17 -4.20 5.65
N TYR A 291 -5.56 -5.02 4.67
CA TYR A 291 -5.81 -6.43 4.90
C TYR A 291 -4.55 -7.16 5.37
N PHE A 292 -3.43 -6.96 4.67
CA PHE A 292 -2.14 -7.56 5.01
C PHE A 292 -1.68 -7.18 6.42
N SER A 293 -1.77 -5.90 6.80
CA SER A 293 -1.35 -5.42 8.12
C SER A 293 -2.14 -6.06 9.27
N ASN A 294 -3.36 -6.54 9.02
CA ASN A 294 -4.17 -7.27 9.99
C ASN A 294 -3.83 -8.77 10.06
N GLN A 295 -3.02 -9.29 9.13
CA GLN A 295 -2.62 -10.70 9.05
C GLN A 295 -1.19 -10.94 9.56
N VAL A 296 -0.41 -9.89 9.76
CA VAL A 296 0.95 -9.96 10.28
C VAL A 296 1.01 -9.37 11.68
N ASP A 297 1.88 -9.94 12.50
CA ASP A 297 2.22 -9.37 13.79
C ASP A 297 3.18 -8.18 13.54
N ALA A 298 2.69 -6.96 13.77
CA ALA A 298 3.45 -5.75 13.53
C ALA A 298 4.73 -5.67 14.38
N ASP A 299 4.77 -6.30 15.56
CA ASP A 299 5.96 -6.33 16.41
C ASP A 299 7.07 -7.20 15.82
N LYS A 300 6.73 -8.16 14.97
CA LYS A 300 7.68 -9.01 14.24
C LYS A 300 8.18 -8.36 12.94
N VAL A 301 7.51 -7.34 12.42
CA VAL A 301 7.95 -6.61 11.24
C VAL A 301 8.99 -5.58 11.66
N VAL A 302 10.25 -5.84 11.31
CA VAL A 302 11.39 -4.99 11.69
C VAL A 302 11.63 -3.85 10.73
N ALA A 303 11.22 -3.98 9.48
CA ALA A 303 11.28 -2.94 8.46
C ALA A 303 10.31 -3.24 7.30
N MET A 304 9.81 -2.20 6.66
CA MET A 304 9.08 -2.28 5.39
C MET A 304 9.66 -1.27 4.39
N PHE A 305 10.08 -1.79 3.25
CA PHE A 305 10.50 -1.06 2.07
C PHE A 305 9.31 -1.00 1.12
N ASN A 306 8.52 0.05 1.18
CA ASN A 306 7.49 0.31 0.19
C ASN A 306 8.14 1.05 -0.98
N ILE A 307 7.89 0.59 -2.19
CA ILE A 307 8.55 1.12 -3.40
C ILE A 307 7.45 1.63 -4.29
N GLU A 308 7.51 2.92 -4.64
CA GLU A 308 6.44 3.57 -5.37
C GLU A 308 7.00 4.65 -6.31
N MET A 309 6.59 4.60 -7.58
CA MET A 309 6.92 5.59 -8.59
C MET A 309 8.43 5.84 -8.69
N ILE A 310 9.19 4.81 -9.04
CA ILE A 310 10.66 4.86 -9.19
C ILE A 310 11.12 4.86 -10.65
N GLY A 311 10.21 4.96 -11.59
CA GLY A 311 10.50 4.87 -13.03
C GLY A 311 11.11 6.15 -13.62
N THR A 312 11.00 7.29 -12.94
CA THR A 312 11.54 8.58 -13.41
C THR A 312 12.72 9.04 -12.55
N GLU A 313 13.40 10.09 -12.96
CA GLU A 313 14.49 10.68 -12.19
C GLU A 313 13.96 11.47 -11.02
N SER A 314 14.62 11.37 -9.87
CA SER A 314 14.27 12.17 -8.70
C SER A 314 14.57 13.66 -8.90
N LYS A 315 14.24 14.47 -7.90
CA LYS A 315 14.58 15.91 -7.87
C LYS A 315 16.09 16.17 -8.05
N TRP A 316 16.93 15.21 -7.64
CA TRP A 316 18.39 15.32 -7.72
C TRP A 316 18.98 14.60 -8.95
N GLY A 317 18.15 14.12 -9.87
CA GLY A 317 18.56 13.41 -11.08
C GLY A 317 18.69 11.90 -10.89
N THR A 318 19.55 11.27 -11.69
CA THR A 318 19.83 9.83 -11.60
C THR A 318 20.64 9.46 -10.34
N ASN A 319 20.65 8.17 -10.00
CA ASN A 319 21.35 7.63 -8.82
C ASN A 319 20.88 8.25 -7.50
N SER A 320 19.63 8.61 -7.41
CA SER A 320 19.04 9.13 -6.18
C SER A 320 17.56 8.78 -6.08
N ALA A 321 17.09 8.63 -4.84
CA ALA A 321 15.68 8.51 -4.49
C ALA A 321 15.45 9.17 -3.13
N TYR A 322 14.20 9.46 -2.77
CA TYR A 322 13.89 9.96 -1.44
C TYR A 322 13.10 8.93 -0.63
N ILE A 323 13.19 9.08 0.69
CA ILE A 323 12.50 8.24 1.66
C ILE A 323 11.49 9.10 2.41
N THR A 324 10.21 8.72 2.35
CA THR A 324 9.16 9.44 3.08
C THR A 324 9.30 9.18 4.59
N GLY A 325 9.09 10.25 5.39
CA GLY A 325 9.26 10.15 6.85
C GLY A 325 10.68 9.81 7.30
N TYR A 326 11.68 10.24 6.56
CA TYR A 326 13.11 10.00 6.84
C TYR A 326 13.50 10.33 8.29
N GLU A 327 12.89 11.35 8.86
CA GLU A 327 13.13 11.83 10.23
C GLU A 327 12.45 10.99 11.32
N LYS A 328 11.56 10.05 10.95
CA LYS A 328 10.73 9.30 11.91
C LYS A 328 11.42 8.06 12.49
N SER A 329 12.47 7.60 11.84
CA SER A 329 13.32 6.49 12.30
C SER A 329 14.73 6.62 11.74
N ASP A 330 15.65 5.76 12.14
CA ASP A 330 17.01 5.71 11.58
C ASP A 330 17.12 4.84 10.31
N PHE A 331 15.99 4.37 9.78
CA PHE A 331 15.92 3.56 8.56
C PHE A 331 16.73 4.17 7.40
N GLY A 332 16.45 5.43 7.03
CA GLY A 332 17.15 6.09 5.92
C GLY A 332 18.66 6.24 6.16
N LYS A 333 19.09 6.49 7.39
CA LYS A 333 20.51 6.57 7.76
C LYS A 333 21.21 5.24 7.62
N ILE A 334 20.56 4.13 8.04
CA ILE A 334 21.10 2.77 7.88
C ILE A 334 21.28 2.47 6.39
N LEU A 335 20.27 2.77 5.56
CA LEU A 335 20.36 2.54 4.13
C LEU A 335 21.51 3.33 3.50
N GLN A 336 21.63 4.62 3.81
CA GLN A 336 22.68 5.45 3.26
C GLN A 336 24.08 4.98 3.69
N THR A 337 24.27 4.61 4.96
CA THR A 337 25.54 4.05 5.45
C THR A 337 25.94 2.78 4.69
N ASN A 338 24.99 1.95 4.30
CA ASN A 338 25.27 0.75 3.49
C ASN A 338 25.64 1.06 2.02
N LEU A 339 25.51 2.31 1.58
CA LEU A 339 25.81 2.80 0.23
C LEU A 339 27.03 3.75 0.20
N ASP A 340 27.76 3.94 1.30
CA ASP A 340 28.85 4.93 1.38
C ASP A 340 29.92 4.80 0.27
N ASP A 341 30.11 3.58 -0.26
CA ASP A 341 31.05 3.32 -1.37
C ASP A 341 30.35 3.42 -2.77
N SER A 342 29.09 3.81 -2.83
CA SER A 342 28.32 3.89 -4.08
C SER A 342 28.10 5.35 -4.52
N LYS A 343 27.67 5.51 -5.78
CA LYS A 343 27.25 6.83 -6.30
C LYS A 343 25.78 7.14 -5.97
N PHE A 344 25.08 6.20 -5.37
CA PHE A 344 23.64 6.33 -5.12
C PHE A 344 23.37 7.01 -3.76
N HIS A 345 22.37 7.90 -3.74
CA HIS A 345 22.00 8.65 -2.55
C HIS A 345 20.51 8.51 -2.24
N PHE A 346 20.20 8.18 -0.98
CA PHE A 346 18.87 8.32 -0.41
C PHE A 346 18.74 9.65 0.31
N GLU A 347 17.79 10.45 -0.11
CA GLU A 347 17.51 11.78 0.44
C GLU A 347 16.25 11.78 1.30
N PRO A 348 16.10 12.71 2.24
CA PRO A 348 14.82 12.97 2.89
C PRO A 348 13.77 13.42 1.89
N ASP A 349 12.47 13.17 2.21
CA ASP A 349 11.32 13.65 1.44
C ASP A 349 11.39 15.17 1.22
N PRO A 350 11.51 15.65 -0.03
CA PRO A 350 11.63 17.08 -0.34
C PRO A 350 10.29 17.81 -0.38
N TYR A 351 9.17 17.12 -0.07
CA TYR A 351 7.79 17.62 -0.21
C TYR A 351 7.03 17.59 1.14
N PRO A 352 7.54 18.23 2.22
CA PRO A 352 6.97 18.07 3.57
C PRO A 352 5.52 18.52 3.67
N THR A 353 5.09 19.49 2.84
CA THR A 353 3.70 19.99 2.79
C THR A 353 2.72 18.96 2.22
N LYS A 354 3.20 18.01 1.42
CA LYS A 354 2.38 16.95 0.82
C LYS A 354 2.08 15.82 1.78
N LYS A 355 2.81 15.71 2.91
CA LYS A 355 2.64 14.70 3.98
C LYS A 355 2.66 13.27 3.44
N LEU A 356 3.65 12.95 2.60
CA LEU A 356 3.70 11.70 1.82
C LEU A 356 3.79 10.43 2.68
N PHE A 357 4.35 10.50 3.88
CA PHE A 357 4.61 9.34 4.74
C PHE A 357 3.38 8.44 5.00
N TYR A 358 2.17 9.00 5.00
CA TYR A 358 0.93 8.23 5.22
C TYR A 358 0.03 8.20 3.98
N ARG A 359 0.61 8.30 2.76
CA ARG A 359 -0.18 8.35 1.53
C ARG A 359 -0.04 7.14 0.63
N SER A 360 0.77 6.15 1.02
CA SER A 360 0.95 4.90 0.29
C SER A 360 0.80 3.70 1.23
N ASP A 361 1.03 2.49 0.74
CA ASP A 361 0.80 1.22 1.42
C ASP A 361 1.61 1.03 2.72
N ASN A 362 2.72 1.73 2.88
CA ASN A 362 3.48 1.76 4.13
C ASN A 362 2.66 2.28 5.32
N ALA A 363 1.65 3.13 5.06
CA ALA A 363 0.93 3.87 6.08
C ALA A 363 0.29 2.98 7.17
N ARG A 364 -0.19 1.79 6.78
CA ARG A 364 -0.88 0.88 7.71
C ARG A 364 0.06 0.31 8.76
N LEU A 365 1.20 -0.23 8.34
CA LEU A 365 2.22 -0.74 9.25
C LEU A 365 2.93 0.39 10.00
N ALA A 366 3.17 1.54 9.36
CA ALA A 366 3.73 2.71 10.03
C ALA A 366 2.84 3.20 11.18
N ALA A 367 1.52 3.22 11.00
CA ALA A 367 0.57 3.58 12.06
C ALA A 367 0.63 2.64 13.28
N LEU A 368 1.06 1.38 13.08
CA LEU A 368 1.30 0.37 14.13
C LEU A 368 2.72 0.44 14.72
N GLY A 369 3.51 1.44 14.33
CA GLY A 369 4.85 1.65 14.88
C GLY A 369 5.97 0.95 14.09
N VAL A 370 5.70 0.27 12.98
CA VAL A 370 6.73 -0.32 12.12
C VAL A 370 7.52 0.78 11.41
N PRO A 371 8.86 0.69 11.31
CA PRO A 371 9.64 1.56 10.43
C PRO A 371 9.36 1.18 8.97
N ALA A 372 8.18 1.59 8.50
CA ALA A 372 7.66 1.34 7.18
C ALA A 372 7.74 2.65 6.37
N HIS A 373 8.62 2.68 5.38
CA HIS A 373 8.91 3.88 4.62
C HIS A 373 8.71 3.63 3.12
N THR A 374 8.26 4.67 2.41
CA THR A 374 8.20 4.64 0.94
C THR A 374 9.47 5.21 0.36
N ILE A 375 10.04 4.50 -0.60
CA ILE A 375 11.15 4.93 -1.46
C ILE A 375 10.53 5.33 -2.81
N SER A 376 10.79 6.57 -3.25
CA SER A 376 10.22 7.11 -4.48
C SER A 376 11.17 8.08 -5.16
N THR A 377 10.93 8.33 -6.45
CA THR A 377 11.60 9.38 -7.22
C THR A 377 10.63 10.44 -7.74
N SER A 378 9.32 10.27 -7.54
CA SER A 378 8.29 11.14 -8.09
C SER A 378 8.49 12.61 -7.70
N LYS A 379 8.39 13.49 -8.69
CA LYS A 379 8.47 14.95 -8.52
C LYS A 379 7.09 15.53 -8.20
N MET A 380 6.62 15.34 -6.98
CA MET A 380 5.24 15.64 -6.53
C MET A 380 4.74 17.06 -6.82
N ASP A 381 5.60 18.01 -7.15
CA ASP A 381 5.21 19.36 -7.57
C ASP A 381 5.06 19.48 -9.08
N ASP A 382 5.67 18.57 -9.84
CA ASP A 382 5.68 18.56 -11.31
C ASP A 382 5.82 17.12 -11.83
N GLU A 383 4.79 16.29 -11.59
CA GLU A 383 4.71 14.93 -12.14
C GLU A 383 3.72 14.94 -13.32
N PRO A 384 4.23 15.08 -14.55
CA PRO A 384 3.37 15.38 -15.72
C PRO A 384 2.44 14.22 -16.08
N ASN A 385 2.81 12.98 -15.76
CA ASN A 385 2.10 11.78 -16.17
C ASN A 385 1.23 11.17 -15.06
N TYR A 386 1.33 11.67 -13.83
CA TYR A 386 0.60 11.12 -12.68
C TYR A 386 -0.91 11.07 -12.91
N HIS A 387 -1.50 9.88 -12.79
CA HIS A 387 -2.92 9.61 -13.03
C HIS A 387 -3.41 10.04 -14.42
N LYS A 388 -2.57 9.84 -15.45
CA LYS A 388 -2.89 10.11 -16.86
C LYS A 388 -2.59 8.89 -17.72
N GLN A 389 -3.21 8.84 -18.91
CA GLN A 389 -2.93 7.84 -19.94
C GLN A 389 -1.47 7.90 -20.41
N SER A 390 -0.84 9.07 -20.29
CA SER A 390 0.56 9.28 -20.67
C SER A 390 1.58 8.67 -19.70
N ASP A 391 1.14 7.99 -18.62
CA ASP A 391 2.03 7.20 -17.76
C ASP A 391 2.34 5.85 -18.42
N GLU A 392 3.23 5.90 -19.39
CA GLU A 392 3.63 4.83 -20.29
C GLU A 392 5.08 4.42 -20.08
N ILE A 393 5.42 3.17 -20.41
CA ILE A 393 6.80 2.67 -20.30
C ILE A 393 7.82 3.55 -21.05
N GLY A 394 7.40 4.18 -22.17
CA GLY A 394 8.25 5.09 -22.93
C GLY A 394 8.65 6.36 -22.19
N THR A 395 8.03 6.67 -21.06
CA THR A 395 8.39 7.82 -20.21
C THR A 395 9.38 7.48 -19.11
N LEU A 396 9.70 6.20 -18.93
CA LEU A 396 10.54 5.71 -17.85
C LEU A 396 12.03 5.72 -18.21
N ASN A 397 12.87 5.95 -17.24
CA ASN A 397 14.31 5.73 -17.31
C ASN A 397 14.66 4.34 -16.74
N ILE A 398 14.52 3.30 -17.56
CA ILE A 398 14.71 1.90 -17.17
C ILE A 398 16.11 1.64 -16.60
N ASN A 399 17.15 2.28 -17.15
CA ASN A 399 18.52 2.14 -16.62
C ASN A 399 18.62 2.69 -15.18
N ASN A 400 18.08 3.87 -14.93
CA ASN A 400 18.07 4.46 -13.59
C ASN A 400 17.20 3.64 -12.62
N MET A 401 16.07 3.12 -13.10
CA MET A 401 15.21 2.23 -12.31
C MET A 401 15.98 0.97 -11.86
N ALA A 402 16.77 0.35 -12.75
CA ALA A 402 17.63 -0.77 -12.37
C ALA A 402 18.65 -0.38 -11.29
N GLU A 403 19.28 0.80 -11.40
CA GLU A 403 20.22 1.30 -10.37
C GLU A 403 19.53 1.58 -9.03
N ILE A 404 18.30 2.09 -9.02
CA ILE A 404 17.50 2.27 -7.80
C ILE A 404 17.22 0.92 -7.14
N ILE A 405 16.80 -0.09 -7.91
CA ILE A 405 16.52 -1.43 -7.38
C ILE A 405 17.79 -2.08 -6.80
N LYS A 406 18.93 -1.93 -7.47
CA LYS A 406 20.24 -2.36 -6.94
C LYS A 406 20.59 -1.65 -5.63
N ALA A 407 20.35 -0.34 -5.57
CA ALA A 407 20.63 0.44 -4.37
C ALA A 407 19.76 -0.03 -3.20
N ILE A 408 18.47 -0.36 -3.42
CA ILE A 408 17.60 -0.94 -2.40
C ILE A 408 18.14 -2.30 -1.94
N ALA A 409 18.54 -3.17 -2.87
CA ALA A 409 19.10 -4.48 -2.56
C ALA A 409 20.38 -4.38 -1.71
N ILE A 410 21.31 -3.49 -2.08
CA ILE A 410 22.58 -3.31 -1.39
C ILE A 410 22.37 -2.65 -0.03
N SER A 411 21.58 -1.60 0.03
CA SER A 411 21.35 -0.81 1.24
C SER A 411 20.59 -1.57 2.33
N SER A 412 19.75 -2.52 1.95
CA SER A 412 19.00 -3.35 2.90
C SER A 412 19.83 -4.46 3.56
N LYS A 413 21.09 -4.70 3.14
CA LYS A 413 21.93 -5.86 3.54
C LYS A 413 22.06 -6.06 5.05
N THR A 414 22.22 -4.99 5.82
CA THR A 414 22.41 -5.10 7.28
C THR A 414 21.09 -5.36 8.01
N ILE A 415 19.98 -4.84 7.47
CA ILE A 415 18.64 -5.12 7.98
C ILE A 415 18.28 -6.58 7.66
N VAL A 416 18.49 -7.04 6.44
CA VAL A 416 18.18 -8.41 5.99
C VAL A 416 19.02 -9.46 6.75
N SER A 417 20.29 -9.15 7.02
CA SER A 417 21.19 -10.03 7.80
C SER A 417 20.97 -9.95 9.31
N GLY A 418 20.09 -9.06 9.79
CA GLY A 418 19.83 -8.89 11.23
C GLY A 418 20.91 -8.19 12.02
N LYS A 419 21.90 -7.56 11.33
CA LYS A 419 22.95 -6.74 11.96
C LYS A 419 22.36 -5.44 12.49
N ASP A 420 21.53 -4.77 11.69
CA ASP A 420 20.83 -3.56 12.08
C ASP A 420 19.33 -3.81 12.19
N THR A 421 18.69 -3.09 13.10
CA THR A 421 17.24 -3.05 13.29
C THR A 421 16.82 -1.59 13.39
N PRO A 422 16.09 -1.07 12.40
CA PRO A 422 15.64 0.33 12.46
C PRO A 422 14.77 0.60 13.68
N SER A 423 14.90 1.81 14.22
CA SER A 423 14.06 2.28 15.34
C SER A 423 12.60 2.34 14.93
N ARG A 424 11.70 2.00 15.87
CA ARG A 424 10.24 2.06 15.66
C ARG A 424 9.79 3.50 15.42
N VAL A 425 8.77 3.69 14.59
CA VAL A 425 8.11 4.99 14.45
C VAL A 425 7.03 5.16 15.53
N ALA A 426 6.60 6.39 15.75
CA ALA A 426 5.54 6.67 16.73
C ALA A 426 4.21 6.04 16.29
N ILE A 427 3.56 5.30 17.19
CA ILE A 427 2.23 4.74 16.96
C ILE A 427 1.21 5.86 16.86
N ILE A 428 0.32 5.79 15.85
CA ILE A 428 -0.84 6.68 15.77
C ILE A 428 -2.02 5.99 16.45
N ASN A 429 -2.47 6.53 17.57
CA ASN A 429 -3.74 6.12 18.16
C ASN A 429 -4.88 6.53 17.22
N GLN A 430 -5.50 5.55 16.57
CA GLN A 430 -6.65 5.74 15.66
C GLN A 430 -7.96 5.91 16.45
#